data_0a2b3a90eed03b43b5369cb347207c4b
#
_entry.id   0a2b3a90eed03b43b5369cb347207c4b
#
_cell.length_a   1.000
_cell.length_b   1.000
_cell.length_c   1.000
_cell.angle_alpha   90.00
_cell.angle_beta   90.00
_cell.angle_gamma   90.00
#
_symmetry.space_group_name_H-M   'P 1'
#
loop_
_entity.id
_entity.type
_entity.pdbx_description
1 polymer ?
#
loop_
_entity_poly.entity_id
_entity_poly.type
_entity_poly.pdbx_seq_one_letter_code
_entity_poly.pdbx_strand_id
1 'polypeptide(L)'
;MAEESGEHVWLVEYHDSDQDPPVRWTDRVMEIRDAAGAWHPIRACFRYVTQRPWSRIPLYTRTRVLNPVIACLAGGRNKMMAARAYEMLNAELRPYNMSVRVPLTIYNVVRDEVPLWIDSMGGHAVIKNPYSNAGQGVWTITTKEDLQNFMTLDHRYDKFIVQSLVGNASWSSTTHDGCFYHVGTIPNKKNNIFVCDVRMMIAGASDGFRPISIYARRARLPLIAKLEDDPTATSWGMLGTNLSVKLPDGSWTTESQRLVLMDRKDFNQLGIGIDDLIDAYIQTVLSVIAIDKMCQRLVDDGDKFNYDLFRALNPDDALLSELTL
;
A
#
# COMPACT_ATOMS: atom_id res chain seq x y z
N MET A 1 13.11 -15.58 -17.44
CA MET A 1 12.13 -16.51 -16.83
C MET A 1 11.95 -17.76 -17.69
N ALA A 2 11.55 -17.64 -18.97
CA ALA A 2 11.37 -18.84 -19.82
C ALA A 2 12.68 -19.63 -19.99
N GLU A 3 13.78 -18.95 -20.29
CA GLU A 3 15.11 -19.58 -20.44
C GLU A 3 15.60 -20.26 -19.16
N GLU A 4 15.29 -19.70 -17.99
CA GLU A 4 15.75 -20.23 -16.69
C GLU A 4 14.90 -21.38 -16.19
N SER A 5 13.59 -21.36 -16.45
CA SER A 5 12.65 -22.37 -15.96
C SER A 5 12.38 -23.51 -16.95
N GLY A 6 12.66 -23.30 -18.24
CA GLY A 6 12.25 -24.20 -19.32
C GLY A 6 10.75 -24.24 -19.56
N GLU A 7 9.98 -23.37 -18.92
CA GLU A 7 8.52 -23.30 -19.07
C GLU A 7 8.11 -22.23 -20.09
N HIS A 8 6.97 -22.45 -20.74
CA HIS A 8 6.37 -21.41 -21.57
C HIS A 8 5.87 -20.25 -20.71
N VAL A 9 6.30 -19.05 -21.05
CA VAL A 9 5.87 -17.81 -20.39
C VAL A 9 5.03 -16.98 -21.35
N TRP A 10 3.84 -16.64 -20.93
CA TRP A 10 2.88 -15.88 -21.70
C TRP A 10 2.75 -14.46 -21.14
N LEU A 11 2.78 -13.46 -22.01
CA LEU A 11 2.32 -12.11 -21.68
C LEU A 11 0.95 -11.95 -22.30
N VAL A 12 -0.06 -11.70 -21.48
CA VAL A 12 -1.44 -11.56 -21.94
C VAL A 12 -1.97 -10.21 -21.51
N GLU A 13 -2.46 -9.47 -22.48
CA GLU A 13 -3.13 -8.20 -22.29
C GLU A 13 -4.49 -8.28 -22.99
N TYR A 14 -5.56 -7.92 -22.30
CA TYR A 14 -6.91 -7.89 -22.84
C TYR A 14 -7.79 -6.89 -22.05
N HIS A 15 -8.83 -6.41 -22.72
CA HIS A 15 -9.79 -5.46 -22.13
C HIS A 15 -11.13 -6.12 -21.84
N ASP A 16 -11.93 -5.52 -20.94
CA ASP A 16 -13.27 -6.04 -20.60
C ASP A 16 -14.24 -5.98 -21.78
N SER A 17 -13.96 -5.08 -22.74
CA SER A 17 -14.73 -4.96 -23.97
C SER A 17 -14.41 -6.02 -25.04
N ASP A 18 -13.38 -6.86 -24.80
CA ASP A 18 -12.99 -7.90 -25.75
C ASP A 18 -14.09 -8.96 -25.81
N GLN A 19 -14.67 -9.14 -26.99
CA GLN A 19 -15.72 -10.14 -27.23
C GLN A 19 -15.20 -11.58 -27.20
N ASP A 20 -13.91 -11.75 -27.50
CA ASP A 20 -13.24 -13.04 -27.57
C ASP A 20 -11.87 -12.97 -26.88
N PRO A 21 -11.87 -12.89 -25.52
CA PRO A 21 -10.64 -12.71 -24.78
C PRO A 21 -9.71 -13.93 -24.91
N PRO A 22 -8.39 -13.71 -24.92
CA PRO A 22 -7.41 -14.80 -25.02
C PRO A 22 -7.28 -15.61 -23.74
N VAL A 23 -8.07 -15.34 -22.72
CA VAL A 23 -8.08 -16.02 -21.40
C VAL A 23 -9.48 -16.52 -21.09
N ARG A 24 -9.58 -17.74 -20.60
CA ARG A 24 -10.80 -18.31 -20.05
C ARG A 24 -10.51 -19.09 -18.77
N TRP A 25 -11.56 -19.42 -18.04
CA TRP A 25 -11.50 -20.23 -16.83
C TRP A 25 -12.35 -21.50 -17.01
N THR A 26 -11.69 -22.65 -16.95
CA THR A 26 -12.34 -23.96 -17.03
C THR A 26 -12.01 -24.74 -15.76
N ASP A 27 -13.02 -25.15 -15.01
CA ASP A 27 -12.84 -25.85 -13.73
C ASP A 27 -11.86 -25.15 -12.76
N ARG A 28 -11.93 -23.81 -12.70
CA ARG A 28 -11.05 -22.95 -11.90
C ARG A 28 -9.58 -22.94 -12.37
N VAL A 29 -9.26 -23.51 -13.51
CA VAL A 29 -7.95 -23.41 -14.17
C VAL A 29 -7.98 -22.31 -15.21
N MET A 30 -7.01 -21.41 -15.16
CA MET A 30 -6.81 -20.43 -16.23
C MET A 30 -6.28 -21.14 -17.47
N GLU A 31 -6.86 -20.86 -18.61
CA GLU A 31 -6.36 -21.27 -19.92
C GLU A 31 -6.09 -20.07 -20.77
N ILE A 32 -5.00 -20.10 -21.53
CA ILE A 32 -4.60 -19.07 -22.47
C ILE A 32 -4.65 -19.65 -23.88
N ARG A 33 -5.19 -18.88 -24.81
CA ARG A 33 -5.23 -19.22 -26.23
C ARG A 33 -3.98 -18.68 -26.93
N ASP A 34 -3.28 -19.57 -27.64
CA ASP A 34 -2.14 -19.18 -28.45
C ASP A 34 -2.55 -18.60 -29.82
N ALA A 35 -1.56 -18.15 -30.60
CA ALA A 35 -1.78 -17.59 -31.92
C ALA A 35 -2.36 -18.59 -32.94
N ALA A 36 -2.23 -19.90 -32.70
CA ALA A 36 -2.82 -20.98 -33.51
C ALA A 36 -4.25 -21.32 -33.09
N GLY A 37 -4.76 -20.71 -32.02
CA GLY A 37 -6.09 -20.94 -31.47
C GLY A 37 -6.18 -22.08 -30.47
N ALA A 38 -5.07 -22.71 -30.09
CA ALA A 38 -5.05 -23.77 -29.09
C ALA A 38 -5.05 -23.21 -27.67
N TRP A 39 -5.79 -23.89 -26.76
CA TRP A 39 -5.89 -23.51 -25.37
C TRP A 39 -4.88 -24.28 -24.52
N HIS A 40 -4.15 -23.55 -23.68
CA HIS A 40 -3.11 -24.09 -22.79
C HIS A 40 -3.44 -23.81 -21.33
N PRO A 41 -3.50 -24.84 -20.47
CA PRO A 41 -3.73 -24.65 -19.04
C PRO A 41 -2.52 -23.98 -18.38
N ILE A 42 -2.78 -23.03 -17.50
CA ILE A 42 -1.77 -22.24 -16.80
C ILE A 42 -1.65 -22.71 -15.35
N ARG A 43 -0.44 -23.13 -14.98
CA ARG A 43 -0.11 -23.55 -13.61
C ARG A 43 -0.05 -22.39 -12.63
N ALA A 44 0.56 -21.28 -13.05
CA ALA A 44 0.71 -20.08 -12.22
C ALA A 44 0.67 -18.81 -13.07
N CYS A 45 0.10 -17.75 -12.54
CA CYS A 45 0.10 -16.45 -13.18
C CYS A 45 0.45 -15.33 -12.17
N PHE A 46 1.06 -14.27 -12.67
CA PHE A 46 1.26 -13.02 -11.94
C PHE A 46 0.16 -12.04 -12.35
N ARG A 47 -0.69 -11.63 -11.40
CA ARG A 47 -1.71 -10.63 -11.63
C ARG A 47 -1.13 -9.24 -11.40
N TYR A 48 -1.20 -8.38 -12.41
CA TYR A 48 -0.85 -6.97 -12.20
C TYR A 48 -1.89 -6.27 -11.35
N VAL A 49 -1.45 -5.67 -10.26
CA VAL A 49 -2.32 -5.26 -9.16
C VAL A 49 -3.22 -4.05 -9.42
N THR A 50 -3.03 -3.31 -10.51
CA THR A 50 -3.82 -2.10 -10.80
C THR A 50 -5.09 -2.38 -11.59
N GLN A 51 -5.34 -3.64 -11.95
CA GLN A 51 -6.45 -3.96 -12.83
C GLN A 51 -7.80 -3.96 -12.14
N ARG A 52 -8.77 -3.39 -12.82
CA ARG A 52 -10.19 -3.47 -12.58
C ARG A 52 -10.86 -4.16 -13.78
N PRO A 53 -12.01 -4.78 -13.64
CA PRO A 53 -12.77 -5.02 -12.41
C PRO A 53 -12.10 -6.05 -11.50
N TRP A 54 -12.45 -6.03 -10.22
CA TRP A 54 -11.93 -6.97 -9.23
C TRP A 54 -12.37 -8.41 -9.49
N SER A 55 -13.52 -8.59 -10.15
CA SER A 55 -14.11 -9.88 -10.51
C SER A 55 -13.47 -10.58 -11.70
N ARG A 56 -12.60 -9.90 -12.47
CA ARG A 56 -11.98 -10.48 -13.69
C ARG A 56 -11.25 -11.79 -13.44
N ILE A 57 -10.59 -11.92 -12.30
CA ILE A 57 -9.95 -13.18 -11.89
C ILE A 57 -10.76 -13.74 -10.73
N PRO A 58 -11.26 -14.98 -10.81
CA PRO A 58 -12.01 -15.60 -9.73
C PRO A 58 -11.21 -15.59 -8.42
N LEU A 59 -11.90 -15.43 -7.30
CA LEU A 59 -11.29 -15.45 -5.96
C LEU A 59 -10.69 -16.82 -5.65
N TYR A 60 -11.30 -17.88 -6.17
CA TYR A 60 -10.88 -19.28 -6.01
C TYR A 60 -10.42 -19.84 -7.33
N THR A 61 -9.15 -20.21 -7.39
CA THR A 61 -8.52 -20.77 -8.59
C THR A 61 -7.64 -21.96 -8.24
N ARG A 62 -7.55 -22.91 -9.17
CA ARG A 62 -6.54 -23.98 -9.16
C ARG A 62 -5.22 -23.50 -9.76
N THR A 63 -5.26 -22.56 -10.68
CA THR A 63 -4.09 -21.82 -11.12
C THR A 63 -3.57 -20.97 -9.96
N ARG A 64 -2.28 -21.07 -9.63
CA ARG A 64 -1.66 -20.24 -8.59
C ARG A 64 -1.58 -18.80 -9.07
N VAL A 65 -2.31 -17.90 -8.43
CA VAL A 65 -2.28 -16.47 -8.74
C VAL A 65 -1.37 -15.76 -7.75
N LEU A 66 -0.26 -15.21 -8.22
CA LEU A 66 0.56 -14.28 -7.45
C LEU A 66 -0.16 -12.91 -7.43
N ASN A 67 -0.25 -12.28 -6.28
CA ASN A 67 -1.13 -11.14 -5.98
C ASN A 67 -2.61 -11.49 -6.17
N PRO A 68 -3.16 -12.49 -5.49
CA PRO A 68 -4.56 -12.86 -5.64
C PRO A 68 -5.49 -11.72 -5.20
N VAL A 69 -6.68 -11.67 -5.77
CA VAL A 69 -7.69 -10.63 -5.47
C VAL A 69 -8.01 -10.61 -3.98
N ILE A 70 -8.16 -11.77 -3.35
CA ILE A 70 -8.44 -11.88 -1.92
C ILE A 70 -7.38 -11.18 -1.05
N ALA A 71 -6.10 -11.33 -1.36
CA ALA A 71 -5.02 -10.64 -0.63
C ALA A 71 -5.08 -9.12 -0.81
N CYS A 72 -5.50 -8.65 -1.99
CA CYS A 72 -5.71 -7.23 -2.24
C CYS A 72 -6.88 -6.68 -1.42
N LEU A 73 -7.99 -7.40 -1.36
CA LEU A 73 -9.18 -7.04 -0.57
C LEU A 73 -8.91 -7.08 0.93
N ALA A 74 -8.18 -8.09 1.40
CA ALA A 74 -7.84 -8.27 2.81
C ALA A 74 -6.87 -7.23 3.39
N GLY A 75 -6.20 -6.45 2.55
CA GLY A 75 -5.29 -5.40 3.00
C GLY A 75 -4.16 -5.05 2.06
N GLY A 76 -3.78 -5.91 1.13
CA GLY A 76 -2.67 -5.64 0.21
C GLY A 76 -2.85 -4.39 -0.64
N ARG A 77 -4.11 -4.03 -0.94
CA ARG A 77 -4.47 -2.79 -1.65
C ARG A 77 -5.61 -2.01 -1.00
N ASN A 78 -6.19 -2.54 0.03
CA ASN A 78 -7.25 -1.94 0.80
C ASN A 78 -6.67 -1.50 2.15
N LYS A 79 -6.35 -0.22 2.28
CA LYS A 79 -5.72 0.34 3.49
C LYS A 79 -6.62 0.26 4.72
N MET A 80 -7.94 0.32 4.53
CA MET A 80 -8.91 0.16 5.61
C MET A 80 -8.88 -1.26 6.16
N MET A 81 -8.93 -2.25 5.28
CA MET A 81 -8.84 -3.66 5.68
C MET A 81 -7.47 -4.01 6.27
N ALA A 82 -6.38 -3.41 5.77
CA ALA A 82 -5.06 -3.56 6.37
C ALA A 82 -5.04 -3.07 7.83
N ALA A 83 -5.61 -1.89 8.10
CA ALA A 83 -5.70 -1.37 9.48
C ALA A 83 -6.48 -2.34 10.39
N ARG A 84 -7.61 -2.85 9.92
CA ARG A 84 -8.40 -3.87 10.64
C ARG A 84 -7.61 -5.16 10.88
N ALA A 85 -6.91 -5.64 9.86
CA ALA A 85 -6.08 -6.83 9.97
C ALA A 85 -4.98 -6.67 11.03
N TYR A 86 -4.32 -5.52 11.07
CA TYR A 86 -3.29 -5.21 12.05
C TYR A 86 -3.86 -5.12 13.47
N GLU A 87 -5.00 -4.47 13.66
CA GLU A 87 -5.67 -4.41 14.97
C GLU A 87 -6.05 -5.80 15.49
N MET A 88 -6.63 -6.65 14.64
CA MET A 88 -6.99 -8.01 15.01
C MET A 88 -5.76 -8.84 15.40
N LEU A 89 -4.68 -8.75 14.63
CA LEU A 89 -3.44 -9.44 14.98
C LEU A 89 -2.83 -8.86 16.26
N ASN A 90 -2.83 -7.54 16.44
CA ASN A 90 -2.31 -6.91 17.65
C ASN A 90 -3.05 -7.35 18.92
N ALA A 91 -4.37 -7.57 18.83
CA ALA A 91 -5.14 -8.14 19.94
C ALA A 91 -4.66 -9.56 20.30
N GLU A 92 -4.34 -10.39 19.31
CA GLU A 92 -3.81 -11.75 19.51
C GLU A 92 -2.36 -11.72 20.05
N LEU A 93 -1.55 -10.73 19.64
CA LEU A 93 -0.14 -10.62 20.04
C LEU A 93 0.09 -9.93 21.38
N ARG A 94 -0.92 -9.26 21.94
CA ARG A 94 -0.82 -8.53 23.22
C ARG A 94 -0.21 -9.36 24.36
N PRO A 95 -0.58 -10.64 24.58
CA PRO A 95 0.01 -11.47 25.64
C PRO A 95 1.52 -11.68 25.49
N TYR A 96 2.04 -11.53 24.28
CA TYR A 96 3.46 -11.73 23.95
C TYR A 96 4.26 -10.41 23.89
N ASN A 97 3.62 -9.28 24.24
CA ASN A 97 4.20 -7.95 24.13
C ASN A 97 4.75 -7.64 22.72
N MET A 98 4.04 -8.12 21.71
CA MET A 98 4.35 -7.91 20.31
C MET A 98 3.23 -7.15 19.62
N SER A 99 3.57 -6.37 18.59
CA SER A 99 2.58 -5.67 17.78
C SER A 99 3.11 -5.33 16.40
N VAL A 100 2.21 -5.23 15.42
CA VAL A 100 2.44 -4.49 14.18
C VAL A 100 2.38 -3.01 14.55
N ARG A 101 3.48 -2.29 14.33
CA ARG A 101 3.59 -0.86 14.64
C ARG A 101 3.16 -0.03 13.46
N VAL A 102 2.13 0.74 13.66
CA VAL A 102 1.57 1.68 12.66
C VAL A 102 1.25 3.01 13.35
N PRO A 103 1.31 4.14 12.64
CA PRO A 103 0.80 5.40 13.17
C PRO A 103 -0.67 5.27 13.55
N LEU A 104 -1.15 6.05 14.53
CA LEU A 104 -2.56 6.08 14.91
C LEU A 104 -3.43 6.23 13.65
N THR A 105 -4.36 5.32 13.46
CA THR A 105 -5.15 5.22 12.24
C THR A 105 -6.62 5.16 12.58
N ILE A 106 -7.38 6.15 12.14
CA ILE A 106 -8.83 6.19 12.22
C ILE A 106 -9.36 5.85 10.83
N TYR A 107 -10.22 4.88 10.74
CA TYR A 107 -10.81 4.43 9.49
C TYR A 107 -12.31 4.63 9.46
N ASN A 108 -12.90 4.55 8.28
CA ASN A 108 -14.33 4.75 8.06
C ASN A 108 -14.80 6.17 8.41
N VAL A 109 -13.93 7.17 8.21
CA VAL A 109 -14.19 8.58 8.51
C VAL A 109 -14.95 9.21 7.34
N VAL A 110 -16.12 9.79 7.59
CA VAL A 110 -16.81 10.62 6.59
C VAL A 110 -16.16 11.99 6.48
N ARG A 111 -16.31 12.62 5.31
CA ARG A 111 -15.66 13.92 5.04
C ARG A 111 -15.87 14.96 6.14
N ASP A 112 -17.08 15.08 6.65
CA ASP A 112 -17.44 16.09 7.62
C ASP A 112 -16.82 15.85 9.02
N GLU A 113 -16.38 14.64 9.32
CA GLU A 113 -15.66 14.28 10.55
C GLU A 113 -14.14 14.52 10.45
N VAL A 114 -13.60 14.67 9.23
CA VAL A 114 -12.16 14.81 9.01
C VAL A 114 -11.54 15.96 9.83
N PRO A 115 -12.14 17.18 9.88
CA PRO A 115 -11.56 18.28 10.67
C PRO A 115 -11.44 17.93 12.15
N LEU A 116 -12.41 17.22 12.73
CA LEU A 116 -12.39 16.81 14.13
C LEU A 116 -11.21 15.88 14.45
N TRP A 117 -10.98 14.90 13.57
CA TRP A 117 -9.87 13.95 13.76
C TRP A 117 -8.50 14.62 13.59
N ILE A 118 -8.36 15.55 12.64
CA ILE A 118 -7.13 16.34 12.46
C ILE A 118 -6.86 17.20 13.69
N ASP A 119 -7.86 17.86 14.22
CA ASP A 119 -7.74 18.67 15.43
C ASP A 119 -7.30 17.81 16.62
N SER A 120 -7.91 16.64 16.79
CA SER A 120 -7.54 15.67 17.85
C SER A 120 -6.09 15.17 17.75
N MET A 121 -5.49 15.25 16.57
CA MET A 121 -4.09 14.87 16.29
C MET A 121 -3.13 16.07 16.36
N GLY A 122 -3.58 17.23 16.84
CA GLY A 122 -2.76 18.45 16.97
C GLY A 122 -2.60 19.24 15.66
N GLY A 123 -3.54 19.09 14.73
CA GLY A 123 -3.59 19.88 13.49
C GLY A 123 -2.83 19.29 12.31
N HIS A 124 -2.18 18.12 12.47
CA HIS A 124 -1.42 17.47 11.41
C HIS A 124 -1.91 16.03 11.19
N ALA A 125 -2.17 15.65 9.94
CA ALA A 125 -2.62 14.29 9.62
C ALA A 125 -2.31 13.93 8.16
N VAL A 126 -2.50 12.66 7.84
CA VAL A 126 -2.56 12.15 6.47
C VAL A 126 -3.94 11.58 6.22
N ILE A 127 -4.62 12.08 5.20
CA ILE A 127 -5.90 11.53 4.73
C ILE A 127 -5.62 10.61 3.56
N LYS A 128 -6.28 9.45 3.51
CA LYS A 128 -6.09 8.48 2.44
C LYS A 128 -7.41 7.92 1.96
N ASN A 129 -7.53 7.78 0.63
CA ASN A 129 -8.54 6.89 0.09
C ASN A 129 -8.20 5.44 0.47
N PRO A 130 -9.19 4.62 0.85
CA PRO A 130 -8.94 3.21 1.18
C PRO A 130 -8.29 2.43 0.03
N TYR A 131 -8.63 2.75 -1.22
CA TYR A 131 -8.29 1.98 -2.42
C TYR A 131 -7.57 2.84 -3.46
N SER A 132 -6.33 3.17 -3.24
CA SER A 132 -5.56 3.96 -4.20
C SER A 132 -4.10 3.54 -4.23
N ASN A 133 -3.45 3.79 -5.38
CA ASN A 133 -2.05 3.47 -5.60
C ASN A 133 -1.24 4.71 -5.89
N ALA A 134 0.06 4.54 -5.90
CA ALA A 134 1.01 5.48 -6.43
C ALA A 134 0.90 6.90 -5.83
N GLY A 135 0.44 7.02 -4.59
CA GLY A 135 0.21 8.31 -3.92
C GLY A 135 -1.10 9.01 -4.34
N GLN A 136 -1.86 8.45 -5.27
CA GLN A 136 -3.17 8.97 -5.61
C GLN A 136 -4.12 8.81 -4.41
N GLY A 137 -4.93 9.84 -4.14
CA GLY A 137 -5.84 9.83 -2.99
C GLY A 137 -5.11 9.75 -1.64
N VAL A 138 -3.99 10.42 -1.53
CA VAL A 138 -3.27 10.66 -0.27
C VAL A 138 -3.01 12.15 -0.16
N TRP A 139 -3.46 12.75 0.93
CA TRP A 139 -3.29 14.16 1.25
C TRP A 139 -2.58 14.30 2.58
N THR A 140 -1.50 15.06 2.59
CA THR A 140 -0.82 15.45 3.82
C THR A 140 -1.42 16.79 4.26
N ILE A 141 -1.96 16.84 5.46
CA ILE A 141 -2.56 18.04 6.03
C ILE A 141 -1.58 18.57 7.07
N THR A 142 -0.98 19.70 6.78
CA THR A 142 -0.03 20.38 7.67
C THR A 142 -0.43 21.84 7.92
N THR A 143 -1.37 22.35 7.12
CA THR A 143 -1.90 23.70 7.24
C THR A 143 -3.43 23.71 7.17
N LYS A 144 -4.04 24.81 7.58
CA LYS A 144 -5.49 25.01 7.41
C LYS A 144 -5.90 25.07 5.94
N GLU A 145 -5.02 25.57 5.08
CA GLU A 145 -5.24 25.64 3.64
C GLU A 145 -5.27 24.23 3.02
N ASP A 146 -4.36 23.34 3.42
CA ASP A 146 -4.38 21.92 2.99
C ASP A 146 -5.73 21.28 3.32
N LEU A 147 -6.22 21.48 4.54
CA LEU A 147 -7.52 20.96 4.98
C LEU A 147 -8.66 21.53 4.14
N GLN A 148 -8.70 22.85 3.94
CA GLN A 148 -9.73 23.49 3.16
C GLN A 148 -9.74 23.01 1.71
N ASN A 149 -8.57 22.86 1.10
CA ASN A 149 -8.42 22.31 -0.23
C ASN A 149 -8.97 20.87 -0.30
N PHE A 150 -8.66 20.03 0.67
CA PHE A 150 -9.23 18.68 0.74
C PHE A 150 -10.77 18.72 0.84
N MET A 151 -11.33 19.55 1.71
CA MET A 151 -12.78 19.63 1.94
C MET A 151 -13.57 20.11 0.71
N THR A 152 -12.94 20.84 -0.22
CA THR A 152 -13.58 21.34 -1.44
C THR A 152 -13.47 20.42 -2.65
N LEU A 153 -12.63 19.38 -2.57
CA LEU A 153 -12.47 18.41 -3.65
C LEU A 153 -13.72 17.52 -3.82
N ASP A 154 -13.98 17.12 -5.05
CA ASP A 154 -14.91 16.05 -5.34
C ASP A 154 -14.22 14.70 -5.13
N HIS A 155 -14.79 13.86 -4.28
CA HIS A 155 -14.23 12.58 -3.88
C HIS A 155 -15.07 11.42 -4.42
N ARG A 156 -14.40 10.43 -4.99
CA ARG A 156 -15.05 9.21 -5.48
C ARG A 156 -15.61 8.35 -4.35
N TYR A 157 -14.97 8.36 -3.17
CA TYR A 157 -15.31 7.53 -2.02
C TYR A 157 -15.82 8.41 -0.88
N ASP A 158 -16.82 7.91 -0.16
CA ASP A 158 -17.45 8.64 0.96
C ASP A 158 -16.70 8.43 2.28
N LYS A 159 -15.82 7.43 2.33
CA LYS A 159 -15.10 7.03 3.53
C LYS A 159 -13.60 7.15 3.33
N PHE A 160 -12.95 7.71 4.34
CA PHE A 160 -11.52 7.96 4.35
C PHE A 160 -10.84 7.27 5.52
N ILE A 161 -9.53 7.19 5.43
CA ILE A 161 -8.63 6.91 6.54
C ILE A 161 -7.96 8.21 6.92
N VAL A 162 -8.02 8.57 8.21
CA VAL A 162 -7.23 9.66 8.79
C VAL A 162 -6.16 9.03 9.66
N GLN A 163 -4.91 9.35 9.38
CA GLN A 163 -3.76 8.76 10.03
C GLN A 163 -2.85 9.85 10.59
N SER A 164 -2.27 9.61 11.76
CA SER A 164 -1.32 10.55 12.33
C SER A 164 -0.14 10.79 11.39
N LEU A 165 0.23 12.05 11.22
CA LEU A 165 1.36 12.44 10.38
C LEU A 165 2.67 12.13 11.09
N VAL A 166 3.49 11.30 10.46
CA VAL A 166 4.90 11.13 10.80
C VAL A 166 5.65 12.24 10.09
N GLY A 167 6.13 13.21 10.82
CA GLY A 167 6.80 14.39 10.28
C GLY A 167 8.22 14.56 10.84
N ASN A 168 8.50 15.74 11.36
CA ASN A 168 9.72 16.03 12.13
C ASN A 168 9.37 16.49 13.56
N ALA A 169 10.38 16.87 14.33
CA ALA A 169 10.20 17.30 15.73
C ALA A 169 9.28 18.54 15.90
N SER A 170 9.13 19.36 14.85
CA SER A 170 8.36 20.60 14.92
C SER A 170 6.94 20.48 14.39
N TRP A 171 6.68 19.55 13.46
CA TRP A 171 5.38 19.37 12.83
C TRP A 171 5.07 17.88 12.57
N SER A 172 4.78 17.16 13.61
CA SER A 172 4.21 15.81 13.60
C SER A 172 2.88 15.80 14.35
N SER A 173 2.03 14.84 14.06
CA SER A 173 0.82 14.63 14.86
C SER A 173 1.17 14.34 16.30
N THR A 174 0.42 14.95 17.22
CA THR A 174 0.45 14.61 18.65
C THR A 174 -0.70 13.66 18.94
N THR A 175 -0.41 12.47 19.43
CA THR A 175 -1.40 11.46 19.79
C THR A 175 -1.14 10.95 21.21
N HIS A 176 -2.05 10.15 21.76
CA HIS A 176 -1.85 9.50 23.05
C HIS A 176 -0.65 8.52 23.06
N ASP A 177 -0.25 8.01 21.90
CA ASP A 177 0.93 7.16 21.73
C ASP A 177 2.22 7.97 21.53
N GLY A 178 2.13 9.30 21.57
CA GLY A 178 3.23 10.22 21.33
C GLY A 178 3.35 10.70 19.90
N CYS A 179 4.49 11.32 19.58
CA CYS A 179 4.84 11.78 18.23
C CYS A 179 5.80 10.79 17.57
N PHE A 180 5.55 10.49 16.29
CA PHE A 180 6.45 9.70 15.47
C PHE A 180 7.17 10.60 14.46
N TYR A 181 8.45 10.34 14.25
CA TYR A 181 9.28 11.10 13.35
C TYR A 181 9.82 10.22 12.22
N HIS A 182 9.95 10.80 11.02
CA HIS A 182 10.63 10.13 9.95
C HIS A 182 12.11 9.95 10.24
N VAL A 183 12.63 8.79 9.87
CA VAL A 183 14.06 8.62 9.65
C VAL A 183 14.41 9.32 8.34
N GLY A 184 15.43 10.17 8.37
CA GLY A 184 15.95 10.86 7.19
C GLY A 184 17.31 10.35 6.80
N THR A 185 17.79 10.80 5.63
CA THR A 185 19.20 10.64 5.28
C THR A 185 20.09 11.39 6.26
N ILE A 186 21.35 11.00 6.38
CA ILE A 186 22.34 11.88 7.02
C ILE A 186 22.41 13.21 6.24
N PRO A 187 22.74 14.32 6.91
CA PRO A 187 22.87 15.62 6.24
C PRO A 187 23.88 15.57 5.10
N ASN A 188 23.50 16.12 3.96
CA ASN A 188 24.42 16.28 2.84
C ASN A 188 25.32 17.53 3.02
N LYS A 189 26.20 17.82 2.04
CA LYS A 189 27.10 18.99 2.07
C LYS A 189 26.40 20.35 2.21
N LYS A 190 25.10 20.41 1.91
CA LYS A 190 24.26 21.61 2.09
C LYS A 190 23.44 21.54 3.38
N ASN A 191 23.76 20.61 4.25
CA ASN A 191 23.01 20.32 5.50
C ASN A 191 21.54 19.92 5.28
N ASN A 192 21.19 19.43 4.11
CA ASN A 192 19.85 18.97 3.80
C ASN A 192 19.66 17.51 4.22
N ILE A 193 18.56 17.24 4.88
CA ILE A 193 18.05 15.91 5.26
C ILE A 193 16.82 15.60 4.39
N PHE A 194 16.74 14.40 3.85
CA PHE A 194 15.60 13.96 3.05
C PHE A 194 14.91 12.78 3.73
N VAL A 195 13.59 12.81 3.78
CA VAL A 195 12.81 11.66 4.23
C VAL A 195 13.04 10.48 3.29
N CYS A 196 13.22 9.30 3.87
CA CYS A 196 13.29 8.03 3.14
C CYS A 196 12.30 7.02 3.71
N ASP A 197 11.72 6.21 2.84
CA ASP A 197 11.03 4.98 3.23
C ASP A 197 11.91 3.78 2.87
N VAL A 198 12.07 2.85 3.80
CA VAL A 198 12.71 1.56 3.56
C VAL A 198 11.63 0.54 3.22
N ARG A 199 11.87 -0.23 2.17
CA ARG A 199 10.97 -1.28 1.72
C ARG A 199 11.63 -2.64 1.81
N MET A 200 11.11 -3.46 2.70
CA MET A 200 11.51 -4.83 2.88
C MET A 200 10.53 -5.75 2.13
N MET A 201 11.05 -6.63 1.30
CA MET A 201 10.27 -7.68 0.63
C MET A 201 10.64 -9.04 1.20
N ILE A 202 9.61 -9.84 1.46
CA ILE A 202 9.75 -11.19 1.98
C ILE A 202 9.00 -12.19 1.12
N ALA A 203 9.42 -13.45 1.16
CA ALA A 203 8.67 -14.58 0.61
C ALA A 203 8.33 -15.57 1.72
N GLY A 204 7.10 -16.10 1.68
CA GLY A 204 6.71 -17.25 2.48
C GLY A 204 7.20 -18.55 1.82
N ALA A 205 7.72 -19.47 2.63
CA ALA A 205 8.12 -20.81 2.26
C ALA A 205 7.61 -21.82 3.31
N SER A 206 7.79 -23.12 3.06
CA SER A 206 7.34 -24.16 4.00
C SER A 206 8.02 -24.10 5.37
N ASP A 207 9.21 -23.53 5.43
CA ASP A 207 10.05 -23.37 6.63
C ASP A 207 9.98 -21.97 7.24
N GLY A 208 9.10 -21.11 6.76
CA GLY A 208 8.90 -19.75 7.27
C GLY A 208 9.08 -18.67 6.23
N PHE A 209 9.42 -17.46 6.69
CA PHE A 209 9.60 -16.28 5.83
C PHE A 209 11.08 -16.01 5.59
N ARG A 210 11.41 -15.56 4.38
CA ARG A 210 12.78 -15.19 3.99
C ARG A 210 12.78 -13.79 3.40
N PRO A 211 13.77 -12.93 3.73
CA PRO A 211 13.95 -11.66 3.05
C PRO A 211 14.39 -11.91 1.62
N ILE A 212 13.78 -11.22 0.65
CA ILE A 212 14.12 -11.34 -0.77
C ILE A 212 14.90 -10.13 -1.23
N SER A 213 14.46 -8.95 -0.85
CA SER A 213 14.99 -7.70 -1.36
C SER A 213 14.70 -6.56 -0.40
N ILE A 214 15.56 -5.55 -0.44
CA ILE A 214 15.41 -4.31 0.28
C ILE A 214 15.83 -3.15 -0.61
N TYR A 215 15.08 -2.06 -0.56
CA TYR A 215 15.44 -0.79 -1.16
C TYR A 215 14.79 0.35 -0.38
N ALA A 216 15.23 1.58 -0.62
CA ALA A 216 14.58 2.75 -0.08
C ALA A 216 14.23 3.75 -1.18
N ARG A 217 13.34 4.67 -0.88
CA ARG A 217 12.97 5.77 -1.76
C ARG A 217 13.08 7.07 -1.00
N ARG A 218 13.66 8.07 -1.64
CA ARG A 218 13.90 9.38 -1.05
C ARG A 218 12.80 10.36 -1.48
N ALA A 219 12.38 11.24 -0.58
CA ALA A 219 11.52 12.37 -0.89
C ALA A 219 12.19 13.34 -1.88
N ARG A 220 11.39 14.17 -2.54
CA ARG A 220 11.85 15.10 -3.58
C ARG A 220 12.54 16.32 -2.97
N LEU A 221 11.92 16.91 -1.95
CA LEU A 221 12.41 18.10 -1.26
C LEU A 221 13.06 17.72 0.07
N PRO A 222 14.04 18.51 0.53
CA PRO A 222 14.62 18.32 1.85
C PRO A 222 13.56 18.67 2.92
N LEU A 223 13.67 18.02 4.06
CA LEU A 223 12.88 18.31 5.23
C LEU A 223 13.30 19.66 5.83
N ILE A 224 12.37 20.57 6.05
CA ILE A 224 12.60 21.87 6.67
C ILE A 224 12.16 21.84 8.14
N ALA A 225 12.76 22.68 8.96
CA ALA A 225 12.47 22.73 10.39
C ALA A 225 11.06 23.26 10.67
N LYS A 226 10.68 24.35 10.00
CA LYS A 226 9.37 24.98 10.11
C LYS A 226 8.76 25.11 8.73
N LEU A 227 7.46 24.88 8.63
CA LEU A 227 6.73 24.94 7.35
C LEU A 227 6.70 26.35 6.76
N GLU A 228 6.77 27.38 7.60
CA GLU A 228 6.75 28.78 7.20
C GLU A 228 8.09 29.28 6.63
N ASP A 229 9.18 28.53 6.82
CA ASP A 229 10.53 28.94 6.39
C ASP A 229 10.69 28.93 4.87
N ASP A 230 9.90 28.14 4.15
CA ASP A 230 9.90 28.07 2.69
C ASP A 230 8.47 27.89 2.14
N PRO A 231 7.82 28.95 1.69
CA PRO A 231 6.46 28.89 1.17
C PRO A 231 6.34 28.08 -0.15
N THR A 232 7.45 27.73 -0.79
CA THR A 232 7.46 26.89 -2.00
C THR A 232 7.56 25.41 -1.68
N ALA A 233 7.96 25.07 -0.46
CA ALA A 233 8.06 23.68 -0.01
C ALA A 233 6.67 23.15 0.32
N THR A 234 6.26 22.08 -0.35
CA THR A 234 5.01 21.39 -0.05
C THR A 234 5.28 20.21 0.88
N SER A 235 4.37 19.97 1.82
CA SER A 235 4.43 18.78 2.70
C SER A 235 4.53 17.48 1.89
N TRP A 236 3.81 17.38 0.78
CA TRP A 236 3.93 16.23 -0.12
C TRP A 236 5.32 16.08 -0.75
N GLY A 237 5.95 17.18 -1.16
CA GLY A 237 7.31 17.18 -1.72
C GLY A 237 8.35 16.71 -0.71
N MET A 238 8.17 17.03 0.57
CA MET A 238 9.07 16.68 1.67
C MET A 238 8.84 15.28 2.24
N LEU A 239 7.59 14.78 2.21
CA LEU A 239 7.20 13.51 2.82
C LEU A 239 6.88 12.42 1.81
N GLY A 240 6.49 12.81 0.59
CA GLY A 240 6.13 11.86 -0.47
C GLY A 240 7.35 11.18 -1.08
N THR A 241 7.48 9.89 -0.85
CA THR A 241 8.57 9.06 -1.40
C THR A 241 8.19 8.36 -2.69
N ASN A 242 6.97 8.55 -3.18
CA ASN A 242 6.51 7.96 -4.43
C ASN A 242 7.36 8.42 -5.62
N LEU A 243 7.84 7.46 -6.43
CA LEU A 243 8.71 7.75 -7.58
C LEU A 243 7.93 8.16 -8.83
N SER A 244 6.70 7.67 -8.99
CA SER A 244 5.86 8.02 -10.13
C SER A 244 5.29 9.43 -9.97
N VAL A 245 5.43 10.23 -10.99
CA VAL A 245 5.01 11.64 -11.02
C VAL A 245 4.16 11.89 -12.25
N LYS A 246 3.02 12.54 -12.07
CA LYS A 246 2.19 13.01 -13.18
C LYS A 246 2.76 14.33 -13.69
N LEU A 247 3.04 14.38 -14.98
CA LEU A 247 3.51 15.59 -15.64
C LEU A 247 2.35 16.54 -16.00
N PRO A 248 2.63 17.83 -16.28
CA PRO A 248 1.60 18.80 -16.67
C PRO A 248 0.78 18.41 -17.92
N ASP A 249 1.38 17.64 -18.83
CA ASP A 249 0.73 17.12 -20.04
C ASP A 249 -0.19 15.90 -19.76
N GLY A 250 -0.27 15.47 -18.49
CA GLY A 250 -1.07 14.33 -18.05
C GLY A 250 -0.35 12.98 -18.16
N SER A 251 0.82 12.92 -18.76
CA SER A 251 1.65 11.70 -18.80
C SER A 251 2.30 11.40 -17.46
N TRP A 252 2.85 10.18 -17.32
CA TRP A 252 3.54 9.76 -16.11
C TRP A 252 5.02 9.53 -16.38
N THR A 253 5.85 9.94 -15.44
CA THR A 253 7.28 9.64 -15.42
C THR A 253 7.70 9.01 -14.10
N THR A 254 8.90 8.39 -14.08
CA THR A 254 9.48 7.80 -12.88
C THR A 254 10.79 8.49 -12.55
N GLU A 255 10.88 9.09 -11.37
CA GLU A 255 12.09 9.74 -10.85
C GLU A 255 13.04 8.71 -10.23
N SER A 256 13.64 7.87 -11.06
CA SER A 256 14.53 6.77 -10.64
C SER A 256 15.76 7.24 -9.85
N GLN A 257 16.19 8.49 -10.02
CA GLN A 257 17.29 9.10 -9.25
C GLN A 257 16.99 9.26 -7.76
N ARG A 258 15.74 9.05 -7.34
CA ARG A 258 15.32 9.03 -5.92
C ARG A 258 15.28 7.63 -5.33
N LEU A 259 15.55 6.63 -6.14
CA LEU A 259 15.67 5.24 -5.69
C LEU A 259 17.04 5.06 -5.00
N VAL A 260 17.01 4.45 -3.84
CA VAL A 260 18.18 4.11 -3.03
C VAL A 260 18.29 2.59 -3.00
N LEU A 261 19.28 2.03 -3.70
CA LEU A 261 19.38 0.59 -3.95
C LEU A 261 20.00 -0.20 -2.79
N MET A 262 20.34 0.48 -1.70
CA MET A 262 20.88 -0.15 -0.49
C MET A 262 22.23 -0.84 -0.71
N ASP A 263 23.03 -0.33 -1.63
CA ASP A 263 24.46 -0.66 -1.66
C ASP A 263 25.17 -0.10 -0.41
N ARG A 264 26.44 -0.44 -0.21
CA ARG A 264 27.18 -0.02 0.98
C ARG A 264 27.17 1.50 1.21
N LYS A 265 27.22 2.27 0.13
CA LYS A 265 27.23 3.75 0.18
C LYS A 265 25.84 4.27 0.59
N ASP A 266 24.80 3.73 -0.03
CA ASP A 266 23.41 4.12 0.21
C ASP A 266 22.97 3.75 1.63
N PHE A 267 23.39 2.57 2.11
CA PHE A 267 23.12 2.12 3.46
C PHE A 267 23.71 3.09 4.50
N ASN A 268 24.97 3.47 4.33
CA ASN A 268 25.61 4.46 5.20
C ASN A 268 24.92 5.84 5.12
N GLN A 269 24.37 6.20 3.96
CA GLN A 269 23.67 7.46 3.79
C GLN A 269 22.34 7.51 4.55
N LEU A 270 21.68 6.37 4.77
CA LEU A 270 20.44 6.30 5.52
C LEU A 270 20.65 6.34 7.05
N GLY A 271 21.86 6.09 7.53
CA GLY A 271 22.17 6.07 8.96
C GLY A 271 21.43 4.99 9.74
N ILE A 272 21.00 3.90 9.08
CA ILE A 272 20.31 2.76 9.70
C ILE A 272 21.29 1.63 9.99
N GLY A 273 21.05 0.88 11.06
CA GLY A 273 21.83 -0.26 11.50
C GLY A 273 21.21 -1.62 11.20
N ILE A 274 21.88 -2.67 11.57
CA ILE A 274 21.40 -4.05 11.42
C ILE A 274 20.14 -4.29 12.27
N ASP A 275 20.05 -3.67 13.44
CA ASP A 275 18.88 -3.81 14.33
C ASP A 275 17.62 -3.20 13.70
N ASP A 276 17.75 -2.07 12.99
CA ASP A 276 16.65 -1.47 12.24
C ASP A 276 16.16 -2.38 11.11
N LEU A 277 17.08 -3.11 10.45
CA LEU A 277 16.75 -4.07 9.41
C LEU A 277 16.07 -5.32 9.97
N ILE A 278 16.53 -5.81 11.11
CA ILE A 278 15.89 -6.95 11.82
C ILE A 278 14.47 -6.55 12.22
N ASP A 279 14.31 -5.37 12.78
CA ASP A 279 13.01 -4.86 13.17
C ASP A 279 12.09 -4.68 11.96
N ALA A 280 12.57 -4.08 10.88
CA ALA A 280 11.81 -3.96 9.63
C ALA A 280 11.39 -5.32 9.06
N TYR A 281 12.25 -6.34 9.15
CA TYR A 281 11.91 -7.71 8.77
C TYR A 281 10.80 -8.28 9.62
N ILE A 282 10.90 -8.18 10.95
CA ILE A 282 9.89 -8.67 11.88
C ILE A 282 8.55 -7.98 11.61
N GLN A 283 8.55 -6.65 11.49
CA GLN A 283 7.33 -5.88 11.21
C GLN A 283 6.71 -6.25 9.86
N THR A 284 7.54 -6.54 8.86
CA THR A 284 7.06 -7.01 7.55
C THR A 284 6.40 -8.39 7.65
N VAL A 285 7.02 -9.33 8.38
CA VAL A 285 6.45 -10.67 8.61
C VAL A 285 5.11 -10.57 9.32
N LEU A 286 5.04 -9.81 10.42
CA LEU A 286 3.79 -9.62 11.19
C LEU A 286 2.70 -8.99 10.31
N SER A 287 3.05 -8.01 9.47
CA SER A 287 2.10 -7.37 8.57
C SER A 287 1.53 -8.33 7.54
N VAL A 288 2.37 -9.20 6.98
CA VAL A 288 1.92 -10.23 6.01
C VAL A 288 1.05 -11.28 6.71
N ILE A 289 1.42 -11.72 7.91
CA ILE A 289 0.59 -12.66 8.70
C ILE A 289 -0.78 -12.07 9.01
N ALA A 290 -0.85 -10.77 9.35
CA ALA A 290 -2.13 -10.11 9.60
C ALA A 290 -3.05 -10.13 8.37
N ILE A 291 -2.51 -9.82 7.20
CA ILE A 291 -3.26 -9.83 5.93
C ILE A 291 -3.65 -11.26 5.56
N ASP A 292 -2.77 -12.24 5.74
CA ASP A 292 -3.08 -13.65 5.47
C ASP A 292 -4.21 -14.16 6.37
N LYS A 293 -4.17 -13.88 7.67
CA LYS A 293 -5.26 -14.21 8.59
C LYS A 293 -6.58 -13.53 8.19
N MET A 294 -6.53 -12.29 7.70
CA MET A 294 -7.71 -11.61 7.18
C MET A 294 -8.21 -12.30 5.91
N CYS A 295 -7.34 -12.73 4.99
CA CYS A 295 -7.73 -13.51 3.82
C CYS A 295 -8.49 -14.77 4.23
N GLN A 296 -7.99 -15.52 5.22
CA GLN A 296 -8.62 -16.73 5.71
C GLN A 296 -10.02 -16.47 6.29
N ARG A 297 -10.22 -15.35 7.00
CA ARG A 297 -11.53 -14.95 7.54
C ARG A 297 -12.52 -14.50 6.46
N LEU A 298 -12.02 -13.96 5.37
CA LEU A 298 -12.85 -13.53 4.23
C LEU A 298 -13.27 -14.68 3.31
N VAL A 299 -12.94 -15.90 3.70
CA VAL A 299 -13.35 -17.12 3.04
C VAL A 299 -14.19 -17.93 4.00
N ASP A 300 -15.35 -18.37 3.56
CA ASP A 300 -16.25 -19.24 4.34
C ASP A 300 -15.86 -20.74 4.20
N ASP A 301 -16.50 -21.58 5.00
CA ASP A 301 -16.30 -23.04 4.99
C ASP A 301 -16.65 -23.72 3.65
N GLY A 302 -17.33 -23.02 2.75
CA GLY A 302 -17.68 -23.48 1.41
C GLY A 302 -16.72 -22.98 0.32
N ASP A 303 -15.55 -22.47 0.69
CA ASP A 303 -14.58 -21.85 -0.22
C ASP A 303 -15.15 -20.64 -0.99
N LYS A 304 -16.12 -19.92 -0.42
CA LYS A 304 -16.71 -18.73 -1.03
C LYS A 304 -16.26 -17.48 -0.31
N PHE A 305 -16.29 -16.37 -1.02
CA PHE A 305 -16.02 -15.07 -0.42
C PHE A 305 -17.10 -14.68 0.57
N ASN A 306 -16.71 -14.40 1.81
CA ASN A 306 -17.60 -13.97 2.88
C ASN A 306 -17.92 -12.47 2.71
N TYR A 307 -18.86 -12.21 1.81
CA TYR A 307 -19.29 -10.85 1.45
C TYR A 307 -19.87 -10.08 2.64
N ASP A 308 -20.65 -10.76 3.49
CA ASP A 308 -21.27 -10.11 4.65
C ASP A 308 -20.24 -9.63 5.67
N LEU A 309 -19.24 -10.47 5.95
CA LEU A 309 -18.11 -10.06 6.81
C LEU A 309 -17.33 -8.90 6.17
N PHE A 310 -17.02 -9.01 4.87
CA PHE A 310 -16.30 -7.96 4.17
C PHE A 310 -17.07 -6.63 4.22
N ARG A 311 -18.37 -6.64 3.93
CA ARG A 311 -19.26 -5.48 4.01
C ARG A 311 -19.30 -4.88 5.42
N ALA A 312 -19.35 -5.71 6.45
CA ALA A 312 -19.35 -5.26 7.85
C ALA A 312 -18.03 -4.57 8.24
N LEU A 313 -16.90 -5.09 7.73
CA LEU A 313 -15.57 -4.53 8.00
C LEU A 313 -15.23 -3.31 7.13
N ASN A 314 -15.85 -3.21 5.96
CA ASN A 314 -15.58 -2.20 4.94
C ASN A 314 -16.89 -1.69 4.32
N PRO A 315 -17.68 -0.90 5.05
CA PRO A 315 -18.97 -0.40 4.59
C PRO A 315 -18.80 0.78 3.62
N ASP A 316 -18.34 0.51 2.41
CA ASP A 316 -18.14 1.49 1.35
C ASP A 316 -18.88 1.01 0.09
N ASP A 317 -20.00 1.66 -0.21
CA ASP A 317 -20.91 1.23 -1.28
C ASP A 317 -20.25 1.35 -2.67
N ALA A 318 -19.36 2.30 -2.87
CA ALA A 318 -18.63 2.46 -4.14
C ALA A 318 -17.71 1.26 -4.39
N LEU A 319 -17.00 0.76 -3.36
CA LEU A 319 -16.20 -0.45 -3.49
C LEU A 319 -17.07 -1.70 -3.61
N LEU A 320 -18.11 -1.81 -2.79
CA LEU A 320 -18.99 -2.97 -2.80
C LEU A 320 -19.62 -3.16 -4.19
N SER A 321 -20.01 -2.08 -4.86
CA SER A 321 -20.51 -2.13 -6.23
C SER A 321 -19.46 -2.63 -7.24
N GLU A 322 -18.18 -2.35 -7.02
CA GLU A 322 -17.10 -2.84 -7.89
C GLU A 322 -16.82 -4.35 -7.71
N LEU A 323 -17.25 -4.95 -6.62
CA LEU A 323 -17.08 -6.38 -6.34
C LEU A 323 -18.24 -7.24 -6.80
N THR A 324 -19.42 -6.64 -6.99
CA THR A 324 -20.65 -7.33 -7.35
C THR A 324 -20.93 -7.32 -8.86
N LEU A 325 -20.10 -6.67 -9.63
CA LEU A 325 -20.11 -6.69 -11.10
C LEU A 325 -19.24 -7.84 -11.60
#